data_6792624851cb0195b95b373c49cd3fc6
#
_entry.id   6792624851cb0195b95b373c49cd3fc6
#
_cell.length_a   1.000
_cell.length_b   1.000
_cell.length_c   1.000
_cell.angle_alpha   90.00
_cell.angle_beta   90.00
_cell.angle_gamma   90.00
#
_symmetry.space_group_name_H-M   'P 1'
#
loop_
_entity.id
_entity.type
_entity.pdbx_description
1 polymer ?
#
loop_
_entity_poly.entity_id
_entity_poly.type
_entity_poly.pdbx_seq_one_letter_code
_entity_poly.pdbx_strand_id
1 'polypeptide(L)'
;EIMPSLVGSEMCIRDSVGVIRKELGFRTVFNILGPLTNPGTPSMQLLGVYDEYLVEPLAQVLIQLGIRRGMVVYGQDKLDEISMSAPTTICEIRDGWFKSSVITPEDFGFERCTKEDLRGGAPEENAKITLAILNGEKGYKRNAVLLNAGAALYIGGKSDSMKEGIALAAEIIDSGKALETLNKLIEVSNRSEV
;
A
#
# COMPACT_ATOMS: atom_id res chain seq x y z
N GLU A 1 16.01 8.80 14.97
CA GLU A 1 16.11 7.68 15.94
C GLU A 1 14.70 7.19 16.24
N ILE A 2 14.32 6.05 15.67
CA ILE A 2 13.10 5.34 16.09
C ILE A 2 13.44 4.70 17.42
N MET A 3 12.80 5.14 18.49
CA MET A 3 13.04 4.60 19.82
C MET A 3 12.72 3.10 19.86
N PRO A 4 13.66 2.22 20.15
CA PRO A 4 13.43 0.76 20.20
C PRO A 4 12.31 0.34 21.16
N SER A 5 12.08 1.14 22.23
CA SER A 5 11.01 0.90 23.20
C SER A 5 9.58 1.04 22.65
N LEU A 6 9.37 1.80 21.57
CA LEU A 6 8.04 1.96 20.95
C LEU A 6 7.69 0.75 20.07
N VAL A 7 8.66 0.17 19.37
CA VAL A 7 8.45 -1.00 18.52
C VAL A 7 8.05 -2.22 19.35
N GLY A 8 8.69 -2.43 20.50
CA GLY A 8 8.37 -3.54 21.39
C GLY A 8 6.98 -3.44 22.03
N SER A 9 6.55 -2.25 22.45
CA SER A 9 5.24 -2.05 23.08
C SER A 9 4.08 -2.17 22.09
N GLU A 10 4.23 -1.70 20.85
CA GLU A 10 3.19 -1.87 19.81
C GLU A 10 3.02 -3.34 19.39
N MET A 11 4.08 -4.12 19.31
CA MET A 11 3.97 -5.57 19.05
C MET A 11 3.23 -6.27 20.18
N CYS A 12 3.52 -5.98 21.45
CA CYS A 12 2.79 -6.53 22.59
C CYS A 12 1.30 -6.17 22.57
N ILE A 13 0.94 -4.94 22.22
CA ILE A 13 -0.47 -4.52 22.11
C ILE A 13 -1.16 -5.25 20.95
N ARG A 14 -0.53 -5.36 19.80
CA ARG A 14 -1.07 -6.08 18.65
C ARG A 14 -1.30 -7.56 18.96
N ASP A 15 -0.36 -8.21 19.61
CA ASP A 15 -0.45 -9.63 19.97
C ASP A 15 -1.55 -9.85 21.01
N SER A 16 -1.69 -8.97 22.00
CA SER A 16 -2.73 -9.06 23.03
C SER A 16 -4.14 -8.92 22.47
N VAL A 17 -4.35 -8.02 21.49
CA VAL A 17 -5.67 -7.83 20.85
C VAL A 17 -5.85 -8.72 19.62
N GLY A 18 -4.82 -9.32 19.09
CA GLY A 18 -4.85 -10.16 17.89
C GLY A 18 -5.72 -11.40 18.07
N VAL A 19 -5.63 -12.07 19.22
CA VAL A 19 -6.44 -13.24 19.56
C VAL A 19 -7.91 -12.86 19.64
N ILE A 20 -8.23 -11.77 20.37
CA ILE A 20 -9.61 -11.28 20.53
C ILE A 20 -10.20 -10.88 19.18
N ARG A 21 -9.44 -10.20 18.33
CA ARG A 21 -9.88 -9.82 16.98
C ARG A 21 -10.20 -11.03 16.10
N LYS A 22 -9.41 -12.10 16.22
CA LYS A 22 -9.62 -13.36 15.49
C LYS A 22 -10.90 -14.07 15.96
N GLU A 23 -11.18 -14.06 17.25
CA GLU A 23 -12.39 -14.63 17.83
C GLU A 23 -13.65 -13.84 17.43
N LEU A 24 -13.56 -12.51 17.39
CA LEU A 24 -14.69 -11.65 17.02
C LEU A 24 -15.13 -11.86 15.56
N GLY A 25 -14.21 -12.18 14.64
CA GLY A 25 -14.51 -12.50 13.25
C GLY A 25 -15.12 -11.36 12.40
N PHE A 26 -15.25 -10.15 12.94
CA PHE A 26 -15.78 -8.98 12.24
C PHE A 26 -14.78 -7.80 12.29
N ARG A 27 -14.97 -6.85 11.39
CA ARG A 27 -14.12 -5.64 11.31
C ARG A 27 -14.43 -4.72 12.46
N THR A 28 -13.36 -4.17 13.07
CA THR A 28 -13.46 -3.26 14.21
C THR A 28 -12.78 -1.92 13.88
N VAL A 29 -12.92 -0.94 14.74
CA VAL A 29 -12.24 0.36 14.64
C VAL A 29 -10.71 0.22 14.47
N PHE A 30 -10.10 -0.83 14.97
CA PHE A 30 -8.67 -1.10 14.80
C PHE A 30 -8.25 -1.35 13.36
N ASN A 31 -9.18 -1.70 12.47
CA ASN A 31 -8.90 -1.81 11.04
C ASN A 31 -8.68 -0.43 10.39
N ILE A 32 -9.16 0.63 11.03
CA ILE A 32 -9.05 2.02 10.57
C ILE A 32 -7.94 2.74 11.33
N LEU A 33 -7.81 2.51 12.64
CA LEU A 33 -6.88 3.25 13.49
C LEU A 33 -5.41 2.93 13.20
N GLY A 34 -5.08 1.69 12.84
CA GLY A 34 -3.68 1.27 12.62
C GLY A 34 -2.90 2.21 11.67
N PRO A 35 -3.40 2.47 10.46
CA PRO A 35 -2.75 3.37 9.52
C PRO A 35 -2.71 4.84 9.98
N LEU A 36 -3.65 5.26 10.85
CA LEU A 36 -3.77 6.64 11.33
C LEU A 36 -2.90 6.94 12.54
N THR A 37 -2.44 5.90 13.25
CA THR A 37 -1.64 6.04 14.49
C THR A 37 -0.16 5.70 14.28
N ASN A 38 0.36 5.89 13.08
CA ASN A 38 1.75 5.60 12.76
C ASN A 38 2.68 6.52 13.56
N PRO A 39 3.54 5.98 14.46
CA PRO A 39 4.45 6.78 15.29
C PRO A 39 5.52 7.53 14.47
N GLY A 40 5.75 7.11 13.22
CA GLY A 40 6.65 7.80 12.28
C GLY A 40 6.12 9.14 11.76
N THR A 41 4.88 9.51 12.09
CA THR A 41 4.23 10.77 11.68
C THR A 41 4.51 11.11 10.19
N PRO A 42 4.11 10.24 9.24
CA PRO A 42 4.42 10.46 7.83
C PRO A 42 3.73 11.74 7.33
N SER A 43 4.40 12.47 6.45
CA SER A 43 3.81 13.63 5.75
C SER A 43 3.13 13.25 4.43
N MET A 44 3.31 12.01 3.98
CA MET A 44 2.76 11.45 2.74
C MET A 44 2.26 10.04 3.00
N GLN A 45 1.08 9.68 2.44
CA GLN A 45 0.49 8.37 2.69
C GLN A 45 -0.41 7.91 1.54
N LEU A 46 -0.23 6.65 1.11
CA LEU A 46 -1.22 5.90 0.34
C LEU A 46 -1.97 4.99 1.31
N LEU A 47 -3.28 5.14 1.40
CA LEU A 47 -4.14 4.41 2.33
C LEU A 47 -5.22 3.65 1.57
N GLY A 48 -5.21 2.33 1.66
CA GLY A 48 -6.31 1.49 1.20
C GLY A 48 -7.39 1.34 2.25
N VAL A 49 -8.64 1.36 1.82
CA VAL A 49 -9.80 1.19 2.69
C VAL A 49 -10.69 0.05 2.18
N TYR A 50 -11.38 -0.59 3.10
CA TYR A 50 -12.19 -1.77 2.81
C TYR A 50 -13.64 -1.46 2.39
N ASP A 51 -14.02 -0.19 2.42
CA ASP A 51 -15.36 0.25 2.04
C ASP A 51 -15.29 1.66 1.44
N GLU A 52 -16.08 1.89 0.39
CA GLU A 52 -16.04 3.11 -0.38
C GLU A 52 -16.44 4.34 0.45
N TYR A 53 -17.39 4.19 1.37
CA TYR A 53 -17.82 5.30 2.23
C TYR A 53 -16.72 5.85 3.14
N LEU A 54 -15.60 5.12 3.32
CA LEU A 54 -14.46 5.56 4.12
C LEU A 54 -13.48 6.44 3.33
N VAL A 55 -13.55 6.48 2.02
CA VAL A 55 -12.55 7.15 1.16
C VAL A 55 -12.43 8.63 1.51
N GLU A 56 -13.52 9.39 1.45
CA GLU A 56 -13.48 10.83 1.74
C GLU A 56 -13.33 11.14 3.23
N PRO A 57 -14.06 10.50 4.16
CA PRO A 57 -13.85 10.76 5.60
C PRO A 57 -12.42 10.53 6.05
N LEU A 58 -11.76 9.46 5.58
CA LEU A 58 -10.37 9.21 5.96
C LEU A 58 -9.38 10.15 5.28
N ALA A 59 -9.69 10.65 4.07
CA ALA A 59 -8.90 11.73 3.47
C ALA A 59 -8.93 13.00 4.33
N GLN A 60 -10.10 13.37 4.85
CA GLN A 60 -10.23 14.51 5.78
C GLN A 60 -9.45 14.29 7.07
N VAL A 61 -9.53 13.09 7.66
CA VAL A 61 -8.76 12.73 8.86
C VAL A 61 -7.26 12.81 8.59
N LEU A 62 -6.78 12.28 7.47
CA LEU A 62 -5.37 12.34 7.10
C LEU A 62 -4.86 13.80 6.97
N ILE A 63 -5.67 14.70 6.41
CA ILE A 63 -5.33 16.13 6.34
C ILE A 63 -5.21 16.72 7.75
N GLN A 64 -6.14 16.40 8.67
CA GLN A 64 -6.09 16.86 10.06
C GLN A 64 -4.87 16.31 10.82
N LEU A 65 -4.41 15.10 10.45
CA LEU A 65 -3.19 14.48 10.98
C LEU A 65 -1.89 15.03 10.37
N GLY A 66 -1.99 15.99 9.44
CA GLY A 66 -0.83 16.66 8.85
C GLY A 66 -0.29 16.02 7.58
N ILE A 67 -1.03 15.09 6.95
CA ILE A 67 -0.67 14.56 5.64
C ILE A 67 -0.82 15.67 4.60
N ARG A 68 0.30 16.02 3.94
CA ARG A 68 0.32 17.06 2.90
C ARG A 68 0.07 16.51 1.51
N ARG A 69 0.51 15.28 1.24
CA ARG A 69 0.26 14.57 -0.03
C ARG A 69 -0.16 13.15 0.29
N GLY A 70 -1.24 12.70 -0.31
CA GLY A 70 -1.74 11.37 -0.04
C GLY A 70 -2.79 10.94 -1.03
N MET A 71 -3.19 9.69 -0.90
CA MET A 71 -4.30 9.13 -1.63
C MET A 71 -4.98 8.08 -0.77
N VAL A 72 -6.31 8.19 -0.62
CA VAL A 72 -7.13 7.13 -0.06
C VAL A 72 -7.79 6.39 -1.21
N VAL A 73 -7.70 5.07 -1.21
CA VAL A 73 -8.11 4.24 -2.35
C VAL A 73 -9.03 3.09 -1.92
N TYR A 74 -9.98 2.77 -2.80
CA TYR A 74 -10.88 1.64 -2.65
C TYR A 74 -11.12 1.00 -4.01
N GLY A 75 -10.68 -0.25 -4.19
CA GLY A 75 -11.04 -1.06 -5.35
C GLY A 75 -12.52 -1.46 -5.28
N GLN A 76 -13.30 -1.12 -6.32
CA GLN A 76 -14.75 -1.38 -6.34
C GLN A 76 -15.11 -2.87 -6.33
N ASP A 77 -14.13 -3.73 -6.46
CA ASP A 77 -14.18 -5.17 -6.22
C ASP A 77 -13.87 -5.57 -4.77
N LYS A 78 -13.87 -4.60 -3.84
CA LYS A 78 -13.62 -4.75 -2.38
C LYS A 78 -12.16 -5.05 -2.03
N LEU A 79 -11.22 -4.54 -2.82
CA LEU A 79 -9.81 -4.51 -2.48
C LEU A 79 -9.46 -3.18 -1.79
N ASP A 80 -8.63 -3.26 -0.77
CA ASP A 80 -8.06 -2.11 -0.06
C ASP A 80 -6.75 -1.61 -0.73
N GLU A 81 -6.77 -1.57 -2.06
CA GLU A 81 -5.65 -1.12 -2.91
C GLU A 81 -6.17 -0.65 -4.27
N ILE A 82 -5.29 -0.09 -5.12
CA ILE A 82 -5.62 0.20 -6.50
C ILE A 82 -5.75 -1.12 -7.25
N SER A 83 -6.99 -1.41 -7.70
CA SER A 83 -7.33 -2.71 -8.28
C SER A 83 -6.88 -2.83 -9.73
N MET A 84 -6.38 -4.03 -10.10
CA MET A 84 -6.18 -4.46 -11.48
C MET A 84 -7.41 -5.17 -12.08
N SER A 85 -8.41 -5.49 -11.25
CA SER A 85 -9.60 -6.27 -11.67
C SER A 85 -10.88 -5.43 -11.72
N ALA A 86 -10.86 -4.17 -11.22
CA ALA A 86 -12.02 -3.29 -11.20
C ALA A 86 -11.60 -1.81 -11.25
N PRO A 87 -12.55 -0.87 -11.45
CA PRO A 87 -12.32 0.53 -11.16
C PRO A 87 -11.95 0.75 -9.70
N THR A 88 -11.21 1.80 -9.42
CA THR A 88 -10.83 2.20 -8.07
C THR A 88 -11.31 3.61 -7.79
N THR A 89 -12.08 3.77 -6.72
CA THR A 89 -12.42 5.09 -6.18
C THR A 89 -11.22 5.61 -5.42
N ILE A 90 -10.76 6.81 -5.76
CA ILE A 90 -9.63 7.46 -5.12
C ILE A 90 -10.03 8.82 -4.57
N CYS A 91 -9.39 9.24 -3.48
CA CYS A 91 -9.43 10.59 -2.97
C CYS A 91 -7.99 11.09 -2.81
N GLU A 92 -7.55 11.93 -3.75
CA GLU A 92 -6.21 12.53 -3.74
C GLU A 92 -6.18 13.70 -2.77
N ILE A 93 -5.14 13.76 -1.93
CA ILE A 93 -4.88 14.82 -0.95
C ILE A 93 -3.67 15.62 -1.43
N ARG A 94 -3.81 16.95 -1.43
CA ARG A 94 -2.71 17.87 -1.75
C ARG A 94 -2.85 19.16 -0.95
N ASP A 95 -1.89 19.42 -0.07
CA ASP A 95 -1.74 20.69 0.67
C ASP A 95 -3.03 21.23 1.29
N GLY A 96 -3.77 20.36 1.99
CA GLY A 96 -4.97 20.72 2.76
C GLY A 96 -6.29 20.65 1.98
N TRP A 97 -6.29 20.33 0.69
CA TRP A 97 -7.49 20.02 -0.06
C TRP A 97 -7.49 18.57 -0.56
N PHE A 98 -8.63 18.08 -0.95
CA PHE A 98 -8.76 16.75 -1.55
C PHE A 98 -9.73 16.76 -2.73
N LYS A 99 -9.55 15.79 -3.61
CA LYS A 99 -10.41 15.58 -4.79
C LYS A 99 -10.68 14.09 -4.97
N SER A 100 -11.96 13.73 -5.04
CA SER A 100 -12.39 12.36 -5.37
C SER A 100 -12.50 12.16 -6.89
N SER A 101 -12.12 10.99 -7.34
CA SER A 101 -12.28 10.54 -8.72
C SER A 101 -12.27 9.02 -8.80
N VAL A 102 -12.53 8.47 -9.98
CA VAL A 102 -12.41 7.03 -10.26
C VAL A 102 -11.34 6.85 -11.31
N ILE A 103 -10.48 5.87 -11.10
CA ILE A 103 -9.45 5.45 -12.05
C ILE A 103 -9.65 3.98 -12.41
N THR A 104 -9.15 3.59 -13.57
CA THR A 104 -9.21 2.22 -14.07
C THR A 104 -7.83 1.75 -14.53
N PRO A 105 -7.56 0.44 -14.58
CA PRO A 105 -6.31 -0.08 -15.16
C PRO A 105 -6.06 0.41 -16.57
N GLU A 106 -7.13 0.56 -17.36
CA GLU A 106 -7.09 0.98 -18.75
C GLU A 106 -6.58 2.41 -18.93
N ASP A 107 -6.81 3.31 -17.95
CA ASP A 107 -6.29 4.69 -17.96
C ASP A 107 -4.76 4.73 -18.00
N PHE A 108 -4.12 3.64 -17.56
CA PHE A 108 -2.67 3.48 -17.52
C PHE A 108 -2.14 2.51 -18.57
N GLY A 109 -3.01 2.04 -19.48
CA GLY A 109 -2.64 1.13 -20.56
C GLY A 109 -2.52 -0.33 -20.15
N PHE A 110 -3.08 -0.72 -19.02
CA PHE A 110 -3.16 -2.11 -18.59
C PHE A 110 -4.49 -2.73 -19.02
N GLU A 111 -4.44 -3.98 -19.42
CA GLU A 111 -5.62 -4.81 -19.59
C GLU A 111 -6.11 -5.29 -18.23
N ARG A 112 -7.42 -5.18 -17.98
CA ARG A 112 -8.03 -5.63 -16.73
C ARG A 112 -7.95 -7.13 -16.61
N CYS A 113 -7.63 -7.60 -15.41
CA CYS A 113 -7.60 -9.02 -15.06
C CYS A 113 -8.83 -9.44 -14.23
N THR A 114 -8.87 -10.71 -13.86
CA THR A 114 -9.82 -11.21 -12.86
C THR A 114 -9.19 -11.22 -11.46
N LYS A 115 -10.00 -11.30 -10.41
CA LYS A 115 -9.49 -11.46 -9.03
C LYS A 115 -8.68 -12.74 -8.84
N GLU A 116 -9.04 -13.81 -9.57
CA GLU A 116 -8.32 -15.09 -9.49
C GLU A 116 -6.89 -14.96 -10.02
N ASP A 117 -6.65 -14.11 -11.03
CA ASP A 117 -5.31 -13.85 -11.57
C ASP A 117 -4.38 -13.18 -10.52
N LEU A 118 -4.96 -12.48 -9.56
CA LEU A 118 -4.24 -11.80 -8.47
C LEU A 118 -4.06 -12.67 -7.23
N ARG A 119 -4.74 -13.81 -7.18
CA ARG A 119 -4.75 -14.65 -5.99
C ARG A 119 -3.36 -15.12 -5.62
N GLY A 120 -3.03 -14.94 -4.35
CA GLY A 120 -1.86 -15.52 -3.71
C GLY A 120 -2.17 -16.86 -3.05
N GLY A 121 -1.25 -17.34 -2.22
CA GLY A 121 -1.35 -18.59 -1.51
C GLY A 121 -0.81 -18.50 -0.09
N ALA A 122 -0.16 -19.56 0.37
CA ALA A 122 0.55 -19.59 1.64
C ALA A 122 1.72 -18.59 1.64
N PRO A 123 2.25 -18.19 2.83
CA PRO A 123 3.35 -17.22 2.91
C PRO A 123 4.55 -17.57 2.03
N GLU A 124 4.92 -18.84 1.97
CA GLU A 124 6.04 -19.33 1.15
C GLU A 124 5.78 -19.18 -0.36
N GLU A 125 4.53 -19.33 -0.78
CA GLU A 125 4.11 -19.12 -2.16
C GLU A 125 4.12 -17.63 -2.49
N ASN A 126 3.58 -16.80 -1.61
CA ASN A 126 3.58 -15.35 -1.77
C ASN A 126 5.01 -14.78 -1.80
N ALA A 127 5.93 -15.32 -1.02
CA ALA A 127 7.34 -14.94 -1.08
C ALA A 127 7.96 -15.26 -2.46
N LYS A 128 7.64 -16.42 -3.05
CA LYS A 128 8.09 -16.77 -4.40
C LYS A 128 7.52 -15.83 -5.46
N ILE A 129 6.21 -15.52 -5.37
CA ILE A 129 5.55 -14.55 -6.27
C ILE A 129 6.24 -13.18 -6.17
N THR A 130 6.50 -12.70 -4.96
CA THR A 130 7.19 -11.42 -4.74
C THR A 130 8.58 -11.41 -5.38
N LEU A 131 9.38 -12.46 -5.13
CA LEU A 131 10.70 -12.59 -5.72
C LEU A 131 10.66 -12.69 -7.25
N ALA A 132 9.70 -13.42 -7.82
CA ALA A 132 9.52 -13.52 -9.26
C ALA A 132 9.23 -12.14 -9.90
N ILE A 133 8.33 -11.35 -9.29
CA ILE A 133 8.03 -9.98 -9.73
C ILE A 133 9.28 -9.10 -9.65
N LEU A 134 10.01 -9.15 -8.53
CA LEU A 134 11.23 -8.33 -8.35
C LEU A 134 12.39 -8.76 -9.25
N ASN A 135 12.37 -9.99 -9.75
CA ASN A 135 13.27 -10.47 -10.80
C ASN A 135 12.77 -10.18 -12.22
N GLY A 136 11.71 -9.41 -12.38
CA GLY A 136 11.23 -8.91 -13.67
C GLY A 136 10.17 -9.76 -14.35
N GLU A 137 9.59 -10.78 -13.68
CA GLU A 137 8.48 -11.54 -14.22
C GLU A 137 7.31 -10.62 -14.58
N LYS A 138 6.76 -10.78 -15.78
CA LYS A 138 5.62 -10.00 -16.30
C LYS A 138 4.30 -10.71 -15.96
N GLY A 139 3.21 -9.94 -15.95
CA GLY A 139 1.86 -10.46 -15.73
C GLY A 139 1.02 -9.57 -14.82
N TYR A 140 -0.21 -9.99 -14.56
CA TYR A 140 -1.20 -9.18 -13.83
C TYR A 140 -0.77 -8.83 -12.39
N LYS A 141 -0.12 -9.75 -11.69
CA LYS A 141 0.39 -9.49 -10.32
C LYS A 141 1.45 -8.39 -10.31
N ARG A 142 2.36 -8.39 -11.30
CA ARG A 142 3.32 -7.29 -11.48
C ARG A 142 2.59 -5.99 -11.81
N ASN A 143 1.58 -6.01 -12.68
CA ASN A 143 0.83 -4.81 -13.04
C ASN A 143 0.13 -4.19 -11.81
N ALA A 144 -0.43 -5.02 -10.91
CA ALA A 144 -0.98 -4.56 -9.64
C ALA A 144 0.08 -3.87 -8.77
N VAL A 145 1.29 -4.45 -8.67
CA VAL A 145 2.42 -3.83 -7.98
C VAL A 145 2.80 -2.51 -8.62
N LEU A 146 2.86 -2.44 -9.96
CA LEU A 146 3.21 -1.21 -10.68
C LEU A 146 2.20 -0.09 -10.45
N LEU A 147 0.88 -0.38 -10.45
CA LEU A 147 -0.17 0.61 -10.17
C LEU A 147 -0.01 1.22 -8.78
N ASN A 148 0.13 0.37 -7.76
CA ASN A 148 0.22 0.82 -6.37
C ASN A 148 1.56 1.50 -6.06
N ALA A 149 2.68 0.96 -6.56
CA ALA A 149 3.99 1.59 -6.44
C ALA A 149 4.07 2.92 -7.21
N GLY A 150 3.47 2.98 -8.40
CA GLY A 150 3.38 4.20 -9.20
C GLY A 150 2.62 5.32 -8.48
N ALA A 151 1.49 4.99 -7.85
CA ALA A 151 0.76 5.93 -7.00
C ALA A 151 1.60 6.41 -5.81
N ALA A 152 2.33 5.49 -5.14
CA ALA A 152 3.21 5.84 -4.03
C ALA A 152 4.37 6.75 -4.48
N LEU A 153 4.97 6.50 -5.64
CA LEU A 153 6.03 7.34 -6.21
C LEU A 153 5.50 8.73 -6.59
N TYR A 154 4.31 8.81 -7.16
CA TYR A 154 3.63 10.08 -7.46
C TYR A 154 3.35 10.88 -6.19
N ILE A 155 2.75 10.28 -5.17
CA ILE A 155 2.51 10.91 -3.86
C ILE A 155 3.83 11.35 -3.23
N GLY A 156 4.87 10.51 -3.33
CA GLY A 156 6.21 10.77 -2.84
C GLY A 156 7.00 11.85 -3.61
N GLY A 157 6.39 12.46 -4.65
CA GLY A 157 7.02 13.51 -5.45
C GLY A 157 8.19 13.04 -6.31
N LYS A 158 8.22 11.75 -6.65
CA LYS A 158 9.25 11.17 -7.53
C LYS A 158 8.84 11.17 -9.00
N SER A 159 7.60 11.53 -9.29
CA SER A 159 7.04 11.73 -10.63
C SER A 159 5.95 12.79 -10.59
N ASP A 160 5.65 13.39 -11.74
CA ASP A 160 4.67 14.47 -11.86
C ASP A 160 3.24 13.92 -12.10
N SER A 161 3.13 12.64 -12.43
CA SER A 161 1.85 11.93 -12.63
C SER A 161 1.94 10.47 -12.19
N MET A 162 0.78 9.85 -11.93
CA MET A 162 0.70 8.41 -11.69
C MET A 162 1.27 7.60 -12.87
N LYS A 163 1.01 8.03 -14.09
CA LYS A 163 1.51 7.34 -15.30
C LYS A 163 3.04 7.31 -15.34
N GLU A 164 3.70 8.41 -15.04
CA GLU A 164 5.15 8.46 -14.91
C GLU A 164 5.66 7.67 -13.72
N GLY A 165 4.93 7.70 -12.58
CA GLY A 165 5.23 6.89 -11.41
C GLY A 165 5.21 5.40 -11.72
N ILE A 166 4.24 4.93 -12.51
CA ILE A 166 4.14 3.54 -12.98
C ILE A 166 5.33 3.16 -13.88
N ALA A 167 5.71 4.06 -14.79
CA ALA A 167 6.88 3.84 -15.65
C ALA A 167 8.17 3.77 -14.81
N LEU A 168 8.33 4.66 -13.85
CA LEU A 168 9.45 4.66 -12.92
C LEU A 168 9.47 3.40 -12.05
N ALA A 169 8.32 2.94 -11.55
CA ALA A 169 8.22 1.68 -10.80
C ALA A 169 8.68 0.48 -11.63
N ALA A 170 8.30 0.45 -12.93
CA ALA A 170 8.74 -0.60 -13.85
C ALA A 170 10.27 -0.56 -14.06
N GLU A 171 10.86 0.63 -14.23
CA GLU A 171 12.31 0.80 -14.36
C GLU A 171 13.05 0.34 -13.09
N ILE A 172 12.55 0.70 -11.90
CA ILE A 172 13.14 0.30 -10.62
C ILE A 172 13.15 -1.21 -10.45
N ILE A 173 12.07 -1.90 -10.84
CA ILE A 173 12.00 -3.36 -10.80
C ILE A 173 12.95 -3.96 -11.85
N ASP A 174 12.87 -3.52 -13.10
CA ASP A 174 13.62 -4.10 -14.22
C ASP A 174 15.14 -3.84 -14.10
N SER A 175 15.56 -2.81 -13.37
CA SER A 175 16.97 -2.55 -13.05
C SER A 175 17.49 -3.33 -11.84
N GLY A 176 16.66 -4.09 -11.13
CA GLY A 176 17.03 -4.86 -9.95
C GLY A 176 17.12 -4.04 -8.65
N LYS A 177 16.95 -2.73 -8.68
CA LYS A 177 17.03 -1.86 -7.48
C LYS A 177 16.01 -2.21 -6.40
N ALA A 178 14.81 -2.66 -6.81
CA ALA A 178 13.79 -3.09 -5.86
C ALA A 178 14.22 -4.36 -5.12
N LEU A 179 14.83 -5.32 -5.82
CA LEU A 179 15.36 -6.54 -5.23
C LEU A 179 16.54 -6.26 -4.30
N GLU A 180 17.44 -5.35 -4.68
CA GLU A 180 18.53 -4.90 -3.81
C GLU A 180 18.01 -4.30 -2.50
N THR A 181 16.93 -3.51 -2.57
CA THR A 181 16.29 -2.91 -1.39
C THR A 181 15.70 -3.97 -0.47
N LEU A 182 15.05 -5.01 -1.03
CA LEU A 182 14.55 -6.14 -0.25
C LEU A 182 15.70 -6.88 0.44
N ASN A 183 16.77 -7.20 -0.27
CA ASN A 183 17.92 -7.89 0.30
C ASN A 183 18.57 -7.09 1.44
N LYS A 184 18.67 -5.78 1.28
CA LYS A 184 19.18 -4.88 2.33
C LYS A 184 18.24 -4.85 3.55
N LEU A 185 16.93 -4.85 3.34
CA LEU A 185 15.96 -4.92 4.43
C LEU A 185 16.11 -6.23 5.21
N ILE A 186 16.23 -7.36 4.51
CA ILE A 186 16.46 -8.68 5.12
C ILE A 186 17.77 -8.67 5.94
N GLU A 187 18.85 -8.15 5.38
CA GLU A 187 20.14 -8.05 6.08
C GLU A 187 20.01 -7.23 7.37
N VAL A 188 19.43 -6.04 7.29
CA VAL A 188 19.34 -5.12 8.44
C VAL A 188 18.39 -5.66 9.51
N SER A 189 17.25 -6.25 9.13
CA SER A 189 16.27 -6.79 10.08
C SER A 189 16.74 -8.06 10.78
N ASN A 190 17.72 -8.78 10.22
CA ASN A 190 18.32 -9.97 10.83
C ASN A 190 19.64 -9.67 11.57
N ARG A 191 20.09 -8.42 11.61
CA ARG A 191 21.22 -8.06 12.45
C ARG A 191 20.76 -8.16 13.91
N SER A 192 21.29 -9.13 14.64
CA SER A 192 21.15 -9.18 16.09
C SER A 192 21.71 -7.88 16.66
N GLU A 193 20.95 -7.19 17.51
CA GLU A 193 21.51 -6.11 18.32
C GLU A 193 22.63 -6.73 19.19
N VAL A 194 23.86 -6.26 18.98
CA VAL A 194 25.02 -6.56 19.84
C VAL A 194 25.00 -5.59 21.01
#